data_5ec0700b71c2857ffa606d268fcf6c7d
#
_entry.id   5ec0700b71c2857ffa606d268fcf6c7d
#
_cell.length_a   1.000
_cell.length_b   1.000
_cell.length_c   1.000
_cell.angle_alpha   90.00
_cell.angle_beta   90.00
_cell.angle_gamma   90.00
#
_symmetry.space_group_name_H-M   'P 1'
#
loop_
_entity.id
_entity.type
_entity.pdbx_description
1 polymer ?
#
loop_
_entity_poly.entity_id
_entity_poly.type
_entity_poly.pdbx_seq_one_letter_code
_entity_poly.pdbx_strand_id
1 'polypeptide(L)'
;MQTVEADPTLFEEAVTQVNKNTENHLFPLWMNNLAMNLSTARRGFSLDKIFREPPVDTALIVGRGPSLQANGHVEVLAENLDKFKGKIVASDGALPLLQEADVNPDYSLTVDGSPIISKWYQNKSLGACRTILPLTVHPSTFHACMYNKYKVYWYIPELDTENFKGATNLLQLQTVCEENSTGISRMNGSGCAGLCCIVFSATILRAKTIVLIGMDNGYRQDTSLEQLHYHDSILRGSGFNKEQTAKLYKIYYTPATEQYCVVDPVFEIYRRTFTALANQVVGSGIRLINVTEGGCLYPEVVDVAKDERHIISGLEALKFKDYLTDLPNK
;
A
#
# COMPACT_ATOMS: atom_id res chain seq x y z
N MET A 1 -1.24 -10.75 24.12
CA MET A 1 -2.62 -10.22 24.07
C MET A 1 -3.54 -11.28 24.66
N GLN A 2 -4.35 -10.98 25.71
CA GLN A 2 -5.46 -11.89 26.05
C GLN A 2 -6.39 -11.87 24.84
N THR A 3 -6.67 -13.03 24.27
CA THR A 3 -7.59 -13.22 23.14
C THR A 3 -9.00 -12.80 23.57
N VAL A 4 -9.33 -11.53 23.41
CA VAL A 4 -10.72 -11.10 23.43
C VAL A 4 -11.28 -11.52 22.09
N GLU A 5 -12.24 -12.43 22.09
CA GLU A 5 -12.91 -12.91 20.90
C GLU A 5 -13.52 -11.70 20.17
N ALA A 6 -13.17 -11.51 18.90
CA ALA A 6 -13.69 -10.42 18.09
C ALA A 6 -15.21 -10.58 17.98
N ASP A 7 -15.96 -9.52 18.28
CA ASP A 7 -17.40 -9.49 18.00
C ASP A 7 -17.58 -9.23 16.49
N PRO A 8 -18.09 -10.21 15.70
CA PRO A 8 -18.17 -10.07 14.25
C PRO A 8 -19.10 -8.94 13.81
N THR A 9 -20.16 -8.67 14.54
CA THR A 9 -21.12 -7.60 14.20
C THR A 9 -20.48 -6.24 14.43
N LEU A 10 -19.87 -6.05 15.60
CA LEU A 10 -19.18 -4.82 15.96
C LEU A 10 -18.01 -4.54 15.01
N PHE A 11 -17.31 -5.59 14.56
CA PHE A 11 -16.22 -5.48 13.61
C PHE A 11 -16.67 -4.98 12.24
N GLU A 12 -17.76 -5.53 11.69
CA GLU A 12 -18.29 -5.09 10.38
C GLU A 12 -18.90 -3.67 10.46
N GLU A 13 -19.50 -3.30 11.59
CA GLU A 13 -19.92 -1.92 11.87
C GLU A 13 -18.72 -0.97 11.85
N ALA A 14 -17.62 -1.36 12.51
CA ALA A 14 -16.39 -0.57 12.52
C ALA A 14 -15.78 -0.40 11.11
N VAL A 15 -15.76 -1.47 10.30
CA VAL A 15 -15.31 -1.41 8.88
C VAL A 15 -16.16 -0.40 8.10
N THR A 16 -17.49 -0.47 8.26
CA THR A 16 -18.40 0.46 7.59
C THR A 16 -18.17 1.90 8.05
N GLN A 17 -18.00 2.12 9.36
CA GLN A 17 -17.78 3.45 9.92
C GLN A 17 -16.43 4.05 9.50
N VAL A 18 -15.37 3.24 9.42
CA VAL A 18 -14.05 3.67 8.93
C VAL A 18 -14.16 4.20 7.49
N ASN A 19 -14.84 3.48 6.61
CA ASN A 19 -15.05 3.91 5.22
C ASN A 19 -15.82 5.24 5.16
N LYS A 20 -16.91 5.35 5.91
CA LYS A 20 -17.75 6.56 5.96
C LYS A 20 -16.99 7.76 6.53
N ASN A 21 -16.21 7.56 7.58
CA ASN A 21 -15.40 8.62 8.18
C ASN A 21 -14.27 9.06 7.24
N THR A 22 -13.64 8.13 6.54
CA THR A 22 -12.62 8.44 5.53
C THR A 22 -13.21 9.37 4.47
N GLU A 23 -14.39 9.04 3.92
CA GLU A 23 -15.07 9.88 2.95
C GLU A 23 -15.37 11.27 3.53
N ASN A 24 -16.02 11.35 4.68
CA ASN A 24 -16.50 12.61 5.24
C ASN A 24 -15.36 13.56 5.67
N HIS A 25 -14.26 13.02 6.21
CA HIS A 25 -13.17 13.84 6.74
C HIS A 25 -12.10 14.15 5.69
N LEU A 26 -11.82 13.22 4.77
CA LEU A 26 -10.77 13.42 3.80
C LEU A 26 -11.23 14.09 2.51
N PHE A 27 -12.51 14.02 2.17
CA PHE A 27 -13.02 14.64 0.94
C PHE A 27 -12.73 16.15 0.85
N PRO A 28 -13.00 16.97 1.88
CA PRO A 28 -12.67 18.40 1.81
C PRO A 28 -11.16 18.66 1.64
N LEU A 29 -10.33 17.83 2.29
CA LEU A 29 -8.89 17.90 2.16
C LEU A 29 -8.45 17.56 0.73
N TRP A 30 -8.97 16.49 0.15
CA TRP A 30 -8.65 16.08 -1.21
C TRP A 30 -9.07 17.10 -2.26
N MET A 31 -10.25 17.72 -2.11
CA MET A 31 -10.71 18.79 -2.99
C MET A 31 -9.81 20.01 -2.92
N ASN A 32 -9.41 20.42 -1.71
CA ASN A 32 -8.48 21.54 -1.55
C ASN A 32 -7.11 21.25 -2.17
N ASN A 33 -6.56 20.07 -1.90
CA ASN A 33 -5.28 19.62 -2.46
C ASN A 33 -5.34 19.58 -4.00
N LEU A 34 -6.42 19.04 -4.56
CA LEU A 34 -6.64 19.02 -6.00
C LEU A 34 -6.60 20.43 -6.60
N ALA A 35 -7.37 21.36 -6.03
CA ALA A 35 -7.42 22.75 -6.51
C ALA A 35 -6.02 23.40 -6.53
N MET A 36 -5.21 23.13 -5.49
CA MET A 36 -3.85 23.65 -5.40
C MET A 36 -2.88 22.98 -6.38
N ASN A 37 -3.06 21.70 -6.67
CA ASN A 37 -2.13 20.92 -7.50
C ASN A 37 -2.41 21.07 -9.02
N LEU A 38 -3.62 21.40 -9.43
CA LEU A 38 -4.04 21.38 -10.86
C LEU A 38 -3.10 22.14 -11.78
N SER A 39 -2.71 23.34 -11.41
CA SER A 39 -1.85 24.20 -12.26
C SER A 39 -0.44 23.60 -12.42
N THR A 40 0.06 22.96 -11.38
CA THR A 40 1.38 22.32 -11.34
C THR A 40 1.35 21.00 -12.10
N ALA A 41 0.32 20.20 -11.88
CA ALA A 41 0.16 18.89 -12.49
C ALA A 41 0.03 18.96 -14.01
N ARG A 42 -0.66 19.99 -14.55
CA ARG A 42 -0.75 20.23 -16.00
C ARG A 42 0.59 20.48 -16.68
N ARG A 43 1.60 20.90 -15.94
CA ARG A 43 2.98 21.12 -16.43
C ARG A 43 3.91 19.95 -16.12
N GLY A 44 3.44 18.97 -15.37
CA GLY A 44 4.19 17.81 -14.92
C GLY A 44 4.20 16.66 -15.92
N PHE A 45 4.71 15.53 -15.47
CA PHE A 45 4.70 14.29 -16.24
C PHE A 45 3.46 13.45 -15.88
N SER A 46 2.86 12.82 -16.90
CA SER A 46 1.83 11.80 -16.73
C SER A 46 2.45 10.40 -16.73
N LEU A 47 1.74 9.43 -16.16
CA LEU A 47 2.11 8.01 -16.16
C LEU A 47 2.29 7.43 -17.58
N ASP A 48 1.65 8.02 -18.59
CA ASP A 48 1.82 7.62 -20.00
C ASP A 48 3.28 7.58 -20.44
N LYS A 49 4.13 8.46 -19.88
CA LYS A 49 5.56 8.45 -20.20
C LYS A 49 6.24 7.19 -19.70
N ILE A 50 5.82 6.67 -18.54
CA ILE A 50 6.33 5.42 -17.98
C ILE A 50 5.73 4.24 -18.74
N PHE A 51 4.42 4.29 -19.00
CA PHE A 51 3.72 3.24 -19.72
C PHE A 51 4.32 2.97 -21.13
N ARG A 52 4.87 3.99 -21.80
CA ARG A 52 5.53 3.85 -23.11
C ARG A 52 6.95 3.25 -23.04
N GLU A 53 7.54 3.13 -21.85
CA GLU A 53 8.81 2.44 -21.67
C GLU A 53 8.59 0.91 -21.85
N PRO A 54 9.63 0.13 -22.15
CA PRO A 54 9.50 -1.32 -22.24
C PRO A 54 8.94 -1.94 -20.96
N PRO A 55 8.13 -3.01 -21.04
CA PRO A 55 7.68 -3.78 -19.87
C PRO A 55 8.88 -4.26 -19.05
N VAL A 56 8.68 -4.34 -17.72
CA VAL A 56 9.72 -4.85 -16.83
C VAL A 56 9.53 -6.35 -16.56
N ASP A 57 10.61 -7.09 -16.40
CA ASP A 57 10.50 -8.50 -16.07
C ASP A 57 10.05 -8.68 -14.62
N THR A 58 10.64 -7.95 -13.69
CA THR A 58 10.33 -8.06 -12.26
C THR A 58 10.19 -6.69 -11.62
N ALA A 59 9.15 -6.52 -10.79
CA ALA A 59 8.98 -5.42 -9.86
C ALA A 59 9.01 -5.94 -8.42
N LEU A 60 9.96 -5.44 -7.61
CA LEU A 60 10.01 -5.70 -6.17
C LEU A 60 9.29 -4.55 -5.44
N ILE A 61 8.20 -4.87 -4.78
CA ILE A 61 7.43 -3.90 -3.99
C ILE A 61 7.92 -3.92 -2.56
N VAL A 62 8.26 -2.74 -2.05
CA VAL A 62 8.71 -2.55 -0.67
C VAL A 62 7.64 -1.79 0.10
N GLY A 63 6.90 -2.52 0.94
CA GLY A 63 5.97 -1.95 1.93
C GLY A 63 6.69 -1.51 3.20
N ARG A 64 5.93 -0.93 4.15
CA ARG A 64 6.45 -0.50 5.46
C ARG A 64 5.96 -1.38 6.61
N GLY A 65 5.60 -2.61 6.33
CA GLY A 65 5.19 -3.52 7.39
C GLY A 65 6.33 -3.86 8.36
N PRO A 66 6.00 -4.28 9.59
CA PRO A 66 7.01 -4.55 10.63
C PRO A 66 8.01 -5.64 10.26
N SER A 67 7.64 -6.58 9.40
CA SER A 67 8.54 -7.64 8.92
C SER A 67 9.74 -7.10 8.14
N LEU A 68 9.60 -5.95 7.47
CA LEU A 68 10.67 -5.35 6.67
C LEU A 68 11.96 -5.16 7.49
N GLN A 69 11.82 -4.64 8.71
CA GLN A 69 12.94 -4.45 9.64
C GLN A 69 13.21 -5.71 10.48
N ALA A 70 12.15 -6.36 11.00
CA ALA A 70 12.29 -7.50 11.89
C ALA A 70 13.03 -8.68 11.24
N ASN A 71 12.90 -8.86 9.93
CA ASN A 71 13.55 -9.93 9.18
C ASN A 71 14.82 -9.47 8.43
N GLY A 72 15.24 -8.21 8.60
CA GLY A 72 16.42 -7.68 7.94
C GLY A 72 16.33 -7.64 6.42
N HIS A 73 15.12 -7.46 5.86
CA HIS A 73 14.91 -7.52 4.41
C HIS A 73 15.60 -6.38 3.66
N VAL A 74 15.73 -5.20 4.29
CA VAL A 74 16.39 -4.05 3.67
C VAL A 74 17.89 -4.29 3.54
N GLU A 75 18.50 -4.86 4.56
CA GLU A 75 19.91 -5.23 4.58
C GLU A 75 20.20 -6.33 3.55
N VAL A 76 19.35 -7.36 3.51
CA VAL A 76 19.44 -8.44 2.52
C VAL A 76 19.30 -7.90 1.09
N LEU A 77 18.39 -6.93 0.86
CA LEU A 77 18.24 -6.27 -0.43
C LEU A 77 19.50 -5.47 -0.78
N ALA A 78 20.03 -4.68 0.15
CA ALA A 78 21.23 -3.86 -0.05
C ALA A 78 22.44 -4.72 -0.46
N GLU A 79 22.64 -5.86 0.20
CA GLU A 79 23.72 -6.81 -0.09
C GLU A 79 23.60 -7.51 -1.46
N ASN A 80 22.41 -7.49 -2.07
CA ASN A 80 22.11 -8.20 -3.33
C ASN A 80 21.63 -7.28 -4.46
N LEU A 81 21.81 -5.96 -4.34
CA LEU A 81 21.38 -5.00 -5.37
C LEU A 81 22.00 -5.23 -6.74
N ASP A 82 23.25 -5.68 -6.76
CA ASP A 82 23.99 -6.00 -7.99
C ASP A 82 23.41 -7.21 -8.76
N LYS A 83 22.81 -8.14 -8.03
CA LYS A 83 22.15 -9.34 -8.57
C LYS A 83 20.71 -9.06 -8.98
N PHE A 84 19.99 -8.19 -8.27
CA PHE A 84 18.61 -7.86 -8.57
C PHE A 84 18.51 -6.94 -9.80
N LYS A 85 18.00 -7.46 -10.90
CA LYS A 85 17.88 -6.72 -12.18
C LYS A 85 16.47 -6.15 -12.44
N GLY A 86 15.56 -6.32 -11.48
CA GLY A 86 14.20 -5.78 -11.55
C GLY A 86 14.12 -4.28 -11.21
N LYS A 87 12.89 -3.80 -11.08
CA LYS A 87 12.57 -2.46 -10.61
C LYS A 87 12.14 -2.50 -9.14
N ILE A 88 12.71 -1.63 -8.32
CA ILE A 88 12.33 -1.46 -6.92
C ILE A 88 11.25 -0.38 -6.85
N VAL A 89 10.07 -0.74 -6.33
CA VAL A 89 8.90 0.13 -6.21
C VAL A 89 8.55 0.25 -4.73
N ALA A 90 8.78 1.41 -4.13
CA ALA A 90 8.60 1.63 -2.70
C ALA A 90 7.29 2.37 -2.39
N SER A 91 6.59 1.94 -1.34
CA SER A 91 5.61 2.81 -0.70
C SER A 91 6.32 3.99 -0.01
N ASP A 92 5.65 5.13 0.12
CA ASP A 92 6.18 6.34 0.75
C ASP A 92 6.81 6.07 2.12
N GLY A 93 6.11 5.31 2.97
CA GLY A 93 6.58 4.99 4.31
C GLY A 93 7.83 4.11 4.35
N ALA A 94 8.18 3.39 3.28
CA ALA A 94 9.38 2.56 3.21
C ALA A 94 10.63 3.37 2.85
N LEU A 95 10.48 4.57 2.28
CA LEU A 95 11.60 5.39 1.81
C LEU A 95 12.68 5.64 2.86
N PRO A 96 12.37 6.03 4.12
CA PRO A 96 13.41 6.28 5.11
C PRO A 96 14.28 5.04 5.37
N LEU A 97 13.68 3.86 5.46
CA LEU A 97 14.41 2.61 5.72
C LEU A 97 15.34 2.23 4.57
N LEU A 98 14.85 2.39 3.34
CA LEU A 98 15.67 2.17 2.14
C LEU A 98 16.83 3.17 2.07
N GLN A 99 16.59 4.44 2.41
CA GLN A 99 17.62 5.48 2.43
C GLN A 99 18.70 5.23 3.47
N GLU A 100 18.33 4.74 4.66
CA GLU A 100 19.27 4.37 5.74
C GLU A 100 20.23 3.26 5.31
N ALA A 101 19.76 2.37 4.44
CA ALA A 101 20.54 1.26 3.87
C ALA A 101 21.18 1.58 2.50
N ASP A 102 21.16 2.85 2.05
CA ASP A 102 21.64 3.29 0.74
C ASP A 102 21.00 2.56 -0.45
N VAL A 103 19.77 2.04 -0.26
CA VAL A 103 18.96 1.43 -1.33
C VAL A 103 18.13 2.52 -2.03
N ASN A 104 18.40 2.76 -3.29
CA ASN A 104 17.66 3.75 -4.09
C ASN A 104 16.55 3.04 -4.90
N PRO A 105 15.26 3.24 -4.58
CA PRO A 105 14.19 2.67 -5.38
C PRO A 105 14.10 3.38 -6.74
N ASP A 106 13.65 2.64 -7.77
CA ASP A 106 13.36 3.22 -9.09
C ASP A 106 12.10 4.11 -9.02
N TYR A 107 11.13 3.69 -8.20
CA TYR A 107 9.85 4.39 -8.04
C TYR A 107 9.44 4.47 -6.58
N SER A 108 8.76 5.56 -6.25
CA SER A 108 8.06 5.70 -4.96
C SER A 108 6.62 6.15 -5.19
N LEU A 109 5.69 5.63 -4.40
CA LEU A 109 4.26 5.92 -4.52
C LEU A 109 3.66 6.33 -3.19
N THR A 110 2.70 7.26 -3.26
CA THR A 110 1.78 7.57 -2.16
C THR A 110 0.34 7.63 -2.67
N VAL A 111 -0.62 7.44 -1.77
CA VAL A 111 -2.06 7.61 -2.03
C VAL A 111 -2.70 8.61 -1.09
N ASP A 112 -2.00 8.97 0.00
CA ASP A 112 -2.56 9.77 1.09
C ASP A 112 -2.43 11.27 0.81
N GLY A 113 -3.53 11.99 1.03
CA GLY A 113 -3.61 13.45 0.92
C GLY A 113 -3.18 14.21 2.18
N SER A 114 -2.74 13.53 3.23
CA SER A 114 -2.34 14.16 4.49
C SER A 114 -1.01 14.92 4.38
N PRO A 115 -0.86 16.10 5.02
CA PRO A 115 0.41 16.83 5.03
C PRO A 115 1.55 16.08 5.71
N ILE A 116 1.24 15.11 6.58
CA ILE A 116 2.25 14.30 7.28
C ILE A 116 3.11 13.45 6.33
N ILE A 117 2.59 13.13 5.15
CA ILE A 117 3.28 12.33 4.13
C ILE A 117 4.56 13.02 3.66
N SER A 118 4.59 14.35 3.67
CA SER A 118 5.77 15.12 3.24
C SER A 118 7.05 14.73 4.00
N LYS A 119 6.93 14.25 5.25
CA LYS A 119 8.07 13.82 6.06
C LYS A 119 8.87 12.67 5.45
N TRP A 120 8.20 11.78 4.70
CA TRP A 120 8.85 10.63 4.06
C TRP A 120 9.72 11.04 2.87
N TYR A 121 9.49 12.24 2.32
CA TYR A 121 10.21 12.79 1.18
C TYR A 121 11.22 13.89 1.58
N GLN A 122 11.42 14.15 2.88
CA GLN A 122 12.31 15.21 3.37
C GLN A 122 13.79 14.80 3.48
N ASN A 123 14.07 13.50 3.45
CA ASN A 123 15.42 12.98 3.57
C ASN A 123 16.15 12.99 2.22
N LYS A 124 17.43 12.61 2.24
CA LYS A 124 18.39 12.66 1.11
C LYS A 124 17.74 12.45 -0.26
N SER A 125 18.21 13.21 -1.26
CA SER A 125 17.84 12.94 -2.65
C SER A 125 18.12 11.48 -3.01
N LEU A 126 17.08 10.76 -3.41
CA LEU A 126 17.18 9.39 -3.92
C LEU A 126 17.58 9.37 -5.41
N GLY A 127 18.36 10.36 -5.87
CA GLY A 127 18.91 10.38 -7.20
C GLY A 127 17.86 10.30 -8.31
N ALA A 128 17.80 9.16 -9.01
CA ALA A 128 16.92 8.97 -10.17
C ALA A 128 15.51 8.46 -9.81
N CYS A 129 15.13 8.38 -8.51
CA CYS A 129 13.81 7.90 -8.11
C CYS A 129 12.69 8.72 -8.73
N ARG A 130 11.74 8.02 -9.34
CA ARG A 130 10.53 8.62 -9.94
C ARG A 130 9.38 8.52 -8.94
N THR A 131 8.88 9.66 -8.49
CA THR A 131 7.81 9.71 -7.51
C THR A 131 6.45 9.85 -8.19
N ILE A 132 5.52 8.98 -7.83
CA ILE A 132 4.17 8.89 -8.38
C ILE A 132 3.21 9.49 -7.36
N LEU A 133 2.61 10.62 -7.68
CA LEU A 133 1.74 11.38 -6.78
C LEU A 133 0.31 11.46 -7.31
N PRO A 134 -0.71 11.21 -6.47
CA PRO A 134 -2.09 11.51 -6.83
C PRO A 134 -2.33 13.00 -6.89
N LEU A 135 -3.25 13.46 -7.72
CA LEU A 135 -3.67 14.87 -7.74
C LEU A 135 -4.17 15.36 -6.38
N THR A 136 -4.63 14.46 -5.54
CA THR A 136 -5.15 14.72 -4.19
C THR A 136 -4.07 14.76 -3.10
N VAL A 137 -2.79 14.60 -3.43
CA VAL A 137 -1.69 14.68 -2.46
C VAL A 137 -1.58 16.09 -1.88
N HIS A 138 -1.18 16.20 -0.60
CA HIS A 138 -0.96 17.51 0.00
C HIS A 138 0.20 18.26 -0.70
N PRO A 139 0.07 19.55 -1.03
CA PRO A 139 1.11 20.31 -1.73
C PRO A 139 2.49 20.27 -1.07
N SER A 140 2.57 20.16 0.27
CA SER A 140 3.85 20.04 0.97
C SER A 140 4.63 18.80 0.56
N THR A 141 3.95 17.69 0.21
CA THR A 141 4.61 16.47 -0.30
C THR A 141 5.24 16.74 -1.67
N PHE A 142 4.51 17.38 -2.57
CA PHE A 142 5.07 17.79 -3.86
C PHE A 142 6.27 18.72 -3.67
N HIS A 143 6.18 19.72 -2.79
CA HIS A 143 7.29 20.64 -2.52
C HIS A 143 8.50 19.91 -1.93
N ALA A 144 8.31 18.95 -1.01
CA ALA A 144 9.40 18.12 -0.49
C ALA A 144 10.07 17.30 -1.60
N CYS A 145 9.29 16.72 -2.52
CA CYS A 145 9.82 16.01 -3.68
C CYS A 145 10.65 16.93 -4.58
N MET A 146 10.16 18.12 -4.90
CA MET A 146 10.88 19.08 -5.75
C MET A 146 12.16 19.58 -5.11
N TYR A 147 12.12 19.87 -3.79
CA TYR A 147 13.31 20.30 -3.03
C TYR A 147 14.41 19.24 -3.05
N ASN A 148 14.02 17.96 -2.90
CA ASN A 148 14.93 16.82 -2.92
C ASN A 148 15.17 16.25 -4.34
N LYS A 149 14.78 16.98 -5.38
CA LYS A 149 15.05 16.67 -6.80
C LYS A 149 14.46 15.35 -7.29
N TYR A 150 13.38 14.87 -6.68
CA TYR A 150 12.63 13.75 -7.22
C TYR A 150 11.98 14.11 -8.55
N LYS A 151 11.88 13.15 -9.47
CA LYS A 151 11.16 13.33 -10.72
C LYS A 151 9.69 12.94 -10.52
N VAL A 152 8.81 13.94 -10.44
CA VAL A 152 7.39 13.75 -10.12
C VAL A 152 6.56 13.41 -11.34
N TYR A 153 5.74 12.38 -11.22
CA TYR A 153 4.70 11.97 -12.16
C TYR A 153 3.34 12.03 -11.47
N TRP A 154 2.34 12.51 -12.16
CA TRP A 154 1.00 12.72 -11.64
C TRP A 154 0.03 11.66 -12.15
N TYR A 155 -0.91 11.28 -11.31
CA TYR A 155 -2.05 10.47 -11.71
C TYR A 155 -3.36 10.98 -11.10
N ILE A 156 -4.48 10.69 -11.78
CA ILE A 156 -5.82 10.88 -11.25
C ILE A 156 -6.13 9.61 -10.41
N PRO A 157 -6.44 9.75 -9.10
CA PRO A 157 -6.85 8.61 -8.31
C PRO A 157 -8.20 8.10 -8.84
N GLU A 158 -8.25 6.86 -9.29
CA GLU A 158 -9.45 6.16 -9.68
C GLU A 158 -10.06 5.51 -8.44
N LEU A 159 -11.33 5.79 -8.20
CA LEU A 159 -12.03 5.31 -7.02
C LEU A 159 -12.79 4.06 -7.38
N ASP A 160 -12.72 3.05 -6.52
CA ASP A 160 -13.51 1.84 -6.64
C ASP A 160 -14.97 2.13 -6.31
N THR A 161 -15.75 2.46 -7.33
CA THR A 161 -17.16 2.82 -7.21
C THR A 161 -18.05 1.64 -6.83
N GLU A 162 -17.59 0.40 -6.98
CA GLU A 162 -18.37 -0.78 -6.59
C GLU A 162 -18.36 -0.98 -5.07
N ASN A 163 -17.23 -0.75 -4.42
CA ASN A 163 -17.11 -0.84 -2.97
C ASN A 163 -17.63 0.42 -2.25
N PHE A 164 -17.75 1.54 -2.95
CA PHE A 164 -18.25 2.80 -2.40
C PHE A 164 -19.62 3.20 -2.99
N LYS A 165 -20.52 2.24 -3.16
CA LYS A 165 -21.89 2.50 -3.63
C LYS A 165 -22.57 3.55 -2.75
N GLY A 166 -22.93 4.70 -3.34
CA GLY A 166 -23.53 5.84 -2.65
C GLY A 166 -22.55 6.92 -2.19
N ALA A 167 -21.25 6.77 -2.43
CA ALA A 167 -20.23 7.78 -2.15
C ALA A 167 -20.25 8.91 -3.21
N THR A 168 -21.28 9.76 -3.17
CA THR A 168 -21.44 10.88 -4.11
C THR A 168 -20.27 11.84 -4.13
N ASN A 169 -19.63 12.05 -2.98
CA ASN A 169 -18.47 12.93 -2.84
C ASN A 169 -17.26 12.40 -3.61
N LEU A 170 -17.01 11.08 -3.54
CA LEU A 170 -15.88 10.47 -4.24
C LEU A 170 -16.08 10.50 -5.76
N LEU A 171 -17.29 10.23 -6.23
CA LEU A 171 -17.64 10.36 -7.67
C LEU A 171 -17.47 11.80 -8.14
N GLN A 172 -17.90 12.77 -7.34
CA GLN A 172 -17.72 14.20 -7.65
C GLN A 172 -16.23 14.57 -7.73
N LEU A 173 -15.40 14.08 -6.81
CA LEU A 173 -13.95 14.28 -6.84
C LEU A 173 -13.35 13.72 -8.14
N GLN A 174 -13.72 12.50 -8.52
CA GLN A 174 -13.25 11.89 -9.75
C GLN A 174 -13.65 12.70 -10.98
N THR A 175 -14.91 13.11 -11.07
CA THR A 175 -15.41 13.95 -12.18
C THR A 175 -14.63 15.25 -12.29
N VAL A 176 -14.43 15.96 -11.17
CA VAL A 176 -13.65 17.22 -11.14
C VAL A 176 -12.20 16.98 -11.58
N CYS A 177 -11.59 15.88 -11.15
CA CYS A 177 -10.24 15.49 -11.60
C CYS A 177 -10.20 15.29 -13.12
N GLU A 178 -11.15 14.57 -13.67
CA GLU A 178 -11.21 14.22 -15.10
C GLU A 178 -11.42 15.46 -15.98
N GLU A 179 -12.36 16.30 -15.62
CA GLU A 179 -12.69 17.52 -16.38
C GLU A 179 -11.55 18.54 -16.40
N ASN A 180 -10.76 18.59 -15.32
CA ASN A 180 -9.72 19.63 -15.15
C ASN A 180 -8.29 19.16 -15.43
N SER A 181 -8.07 17.85 -15.66
CA SER A 181 -6.73 17.25 -15.75
C SER A 181 -6.51 16.47 -17.04
N THR A 182 -6.91 17.07 -18.17
CA THR A 182 -6.71 16.44 -19.50
C THR A 182 -5.24 16.10 -19.72
N GLY A 183 -4.98 14.86 -20.16
CA GLY A 183 -3.63 14.34 -20.41
C GLY A 183 -2.92 13.74 -19.19
N ILE A 184 -3.59 13.66 -18.02
CA ILE A 184 -3.09 12.91 -16.86
C ILE A 184 -3.80 11.56 -16.81
N SER A 185 -3.03 10.47 -16.73
CA SER A 185 -3.56 9.11 -16.68
C SER A 185 -4.24 8.82 -15.33
N ARG A 186 -5.22 7.93 -15.37
CA ARG A 186 -5.86 7.40 -14.16
C ARG A 186 -5.10 6.20 -13.62
N MET A 187 -5.20 5.98 -12.32
CA MET A 187 -4.71 4.77 -11.67
C MET A 187 -5.49 4.53 -10.37
N ASN A 188 -5.86 3.26 -10.13
CA ASN A 188 -6.52 2.86 -8.90
C ASN A 188 -5.51 2.91 -7.73
N GLY A 189 -5.84 3.64 -6.66
CA GLY A 189 -5.03 3.76 -5.46
C GLY A 189 -5.14 2.58 -4.50
N SER A 190 -6.14 1.71 -4.68
CA SER A 190 -6.38 0.47 -3.91
C SER A 190 -6.34 0.63 -2.37
N GLY A 191 -6.61 1.83 -1.87
CA GLY A 191 -6.77 2.14 -0.44
C GLY A 191 -5.49 2.35 0.35
N CYS A 192 -4.34 1.78 -0.03
CA CYS A 192 -3.07 2.06 0.62
C CYS A 192 -1.89 2.07 -0.36
N ALA A 193 -0.80 2.73 0.02
CA ALA A 193 0.37 2.91 -0.84
C ALA A 193 1.00 1.59 -1.29
N GLY A 194 1.05 0.57 -0.42
CA GLY A 194 1.58 -0.75 -0.78
C GLY A 194 0.76 -1.44 -1.87
N LEU A 195 -0.58 -1.43 -1.78
CA LEU A 195 -1.46 -2.00 -2.80
C LEU A 195 -1.42 -1.17 -4.10
N CYS A 196 -1.32 0.15 -4.00
CA CYS A 196 -1.10 1.03 -5.15
C CYS A 196 0.18 0.67 -5.92
N CYS A 197 1.25 0.28 -5.22
CA CYS A 197 2.48 -0.22 -5.85
C CYS A 197 2.23 -1.49 -6.68
N ILE A 198 1.32 -2.39 -6.23
CA ILE A 198 0.95 -3.58 -7.02
C ILE A 198 0.24 -3.15 -8.31
N VAL A 199 -0.77 -2.27 -8.20
CA VAL A 199 -1.50 -1.75 -9.37
C VAL A 199 -0.53 -1.08 -10.35
N PHE A 200 0.32 -0.19 -9.87
CA PHE A 200 1.32 0.50 -10.69
C PHE A 200 2.25 -0.49 -11.40
N SER A 201 2.73 -1.50 -10.69
CA SER A 201 3.63 -2.51 -11.26
C SER A 201 2.94 -3.38 -12.31
N ALA A 202 1.67 -3.76 -12.08
CA ALA A 202 0.91 -4.56 -13.01
C ALA A 202 0.47 -3.77 -14.26
N THR A 203 -0.05 -2.54 -14.08
CA THR A 203 -0.72 -1.81 -15.16
C THR A 203 0.18 -0.82 -15.88
N ILE A 204 1.09 -0.14 -15.19
CA ILE A 204 1.95 0.90 -15.75
C ILE A 204 3.31 0.33 -16.15
N LEU A 205 3.98 -0.39 -15.25
CA LEU A 205 5.25 -1.05 -15.54
C LEU A 205 5.05 -2.32 -16.37
N ARG A 206 3.85 -2.90 -16.39
CA ARG A 206 3.51 -4.15 -17.08
C ARG A 206 4.47 -5.27 -16.69
N ALA A 207 4.73 -5.38 -15.38
CA ALA A 207 5.65 -6.36 -14.83
C ALA A 207 5.14 -7.79 -15.06
N LYS A 208 6.03 -8.71 -15.45
CA LYS A 208 5.71 -10.14 -15.58
C LYS A 208 5.68 -10.85 -14.24
N THR A 209 6.53 -10.39 -13.32
CA THR A 209 6.62 -10.90 -11.94
C THR A 209 6.56 -9.73 -10.97
N ILE A 210 5.73 -9.86 -9.93
CA ILE A 210 5.64 -8.91 -8.83
C ILE A 210 6.02 -9.63 -7.55
N VAL A 211 6.97 -9.08 -6.81
CA VAL A 211 7.50 -9.65 -5.56
C VAL A 211 7.22 -8.68 -4.42
N LEU A 212 6.76 -9.17 -3.28
CA LEU A 212 6.32 -8.34 -2.15
C LEU A 212 7.22 -8.56 -0.94
N ILE A 213 7.80 -7.48 -0.37
CA ILE A 213 8.44 -7.46 0.95
C ILE A 213 7.84 -6.36 1.82
N GLY A 214 7.78 -6.58 3.14
CA GLY A 214 7.21 -5.60 4.07
C GLY A 214 5.73 -5.30 3.85
N MET A 215 4.99 -6.23 3.26
CA MET A 215 3.56 -6.12 2.97
C MET A 215 2.74 -6.92 3.98
N ASP A 216 2.85 -6.56 5.26
CA ASP A 216 2.26 -7.31 6.38
C ASP A 216 0.74 -7.17 6.46
N ASN A 217 0.22 -5.95 6.31
CA ASN A 217 -1.18 -5.57 6.53
C ASN A 217 -1.77 -6.15 7.81
N GLY A 218 -0.99 -6.09 8.88
CA GLY A 218 -1.36 -6.57 10.19
C GLY A 218 -0.22 -6.39 11.19
N TYR A 219 -0.52 -6.68 12.44
CA TYR A 219 0.41 -6.54 13.55
C TYR A 219 0.85 -7.91 14.05
N ARG A 220 2.03 -7.96 14.64
CA ARG A 220 2.49 -9.15 15.36
C ARG A 220 1.59 -9.41 16.57
N GLN A 221 1.41 -10.67 16.95
CA GLN A 221 0.54 -11.05 18.06
C GLN A 221 0.99 -10.46 19.42
N ASP A 222 2.29 -10.19 19.57
CA ASP A 222 2.88 -9.60 20.77
C ASP A 222 2.82 -8.06 20.82
N THR A 223 2.29 -7.41 19.78
CA THR A 223 2.12 -5.94 19.75
C THR A 223 1.08 -5.49 20.76
N SER A 224 1.39 -4.50 21.61
CA SER A 224 0.42 -3.95 22.56
C SER A 224 -0.62 -3.06 21.86
N LEU A 225 -1.81 -2.89 22.47
CA LEU A 225 -2.89 -2.09 21.89
C LEU A 225 -2.46 -0.65 21.62
N GLU A 226 -1.65 -0.06 22.50
CA GLU A 226 -1.16 1.31 22.37
C GLU A 226 -0.16 1.49 21.24
N GLN A 227 0.44 0.40 20.75
CA GLN A 227 1.38 0.40 19.64
C GLN A 227 0.70 0.15 18.28
N LEU A 228 -0.61 -0.15 18.28
CA LEU A 228 -1.36 -0.38 17.06
C LEU A 228 -1.59 0.95 16.33
N HIS A 229 -1.14 1.04 15.10
CA HIS A 229 -1.11 2.28 14.31
C HIS A 229 -2.47 2.99 14.21
N TYR A 230 -3.55 2.22 14.07
CA TYR A 230 -4.91 2.76 13.90
C TYR A 230 -5.73 2.78 15.18
N HIS A 231 -5.21 2.32 16.34
CA HIS A 231 -5.97 2.20 17.59
C HIS A 231 -6.66 3.51 17.99
N ASP A 232 -5.88 4.59 18.09
CA ASP A 232 -6.41 5.90 18.46
C ASP A 232 -7.38 6.48 17.42
N SER A 233 -7.16 6.20 16.14
CA SER A 233 -8.03 6.66 15.06
C SER A 233 -9.37 5.92 15.08
N ILE A 234 -9.34 4.61 15.31
CA ILE A 234 -10.54 3.79 15.47
C ILE A 234 -11.30 4.20 16.72
N LEU A 235 -10.61 4.38 17.86
CA LEU A 235 -11.22 4.79 19.12
C LEU A 235 -11.94 6.14 19.00
N ARG A 236 -11.31 7.12 18.33
CA ARG A 236 -11.89 8.46 18.13
C ARG A 236 -12.97 8.50 17.05
N GLY A 237 -12.80 7.74 15.99
CA GLY A 237 -13.67 7.79 14.81
C GLY A 237 -14.91 6.91 14.87
N SER A 238 -14.89 5.82 15.66
CA SER A 238 -15.99 4.86 15.73
C SER A 238 -17.09 5.25 16.72
N GLY A 239 -16.77 6.11 17.70
CA GLY A 239 -17.65 6.37 18.85
C GLY A 239 -17.70 5.22 19.85
N PHE A 240 -16.88 4.17 19.69
CA PHE A 240 -16.81 3.02 20.57
C PHE A 240 -16.00 3.33 21.84
N ASN A 241 -16.38 2.70 22.96
CA ASN A 241 -15.58 2.75 24.17
C ASN A 241 -14.37 1.79 24.10
N LYS A 242 -13.49 1.84 25.09
CA LYS A 242 -12.27 1.01 25.12
C LYS A 242 -12.54 -0.49 25.08
N GLU A 243 -13.61 -0.96 25.74
CA GLU A 243 -13.98 -2.37 25.76
C GLU A 243 -14.47 -2.84 24.40
N GLN A 244 -15.32 -2.05 23.74
CA GLN A 244 -15.76 -2.32 22.36
C GLN A 244 -14.59 -2.29 21.38
N THR A 245 -13.69 -1.31 21.51
CA THR A 245 -12.52 -1.21 20.64
C THR A 245 -11.60 -2.42 20.80
N ALA A 246 -11.45 -2.97 22.02
CA ALA A 246 -10.66 -4.19 22.22
C ALA A 246 -11.21 -5.42 21.48
N LYS A 247 -12.52 -5.43 21.15
CA LYS A 247 -13.18 -6.49 20.37
C LYS A 247 -13.09 -6.28 18.83
N LEU A 248 -12.41 -5.24 18.38
CA LEU A 248 -12.26 -4.93 16.95
C LEU A 248 -11.02 -5.55 16.31
N TYR A 249 -10.35 -6.48 16.96
CA TYR A 249 -9.14 -7.11 16.43
C TYR A 249 -9.39 -8.58 16.11
N LYS A 250 -9.20 -8.94 14.85
CA LYS A 250 -9.22 -10.32 14.38
C LYS A 250 -7.83 -10.93 14.45
N ILE A 251 -7.79 -12.24 14.65
CA ILE A 251 -6.56 -13.01 14.59
C ILE A 251 -6.63 -13.92 13.37
N TYR A 252 -5.63 -13.79 12.51
CA TYR A 252 -5.39 -14.67 11.39
C TYR A 252 -4.17 -15.55 11.66
N TYR A 253 -4.27 -16.82 11.34
CA TYR A 253 -3.13 -17.73 11.28
C TYR A 253 -2.67 -17.87 9.83
N THR A 254 -1.37 -17.78 9.61
CA THR A 254 -0.73 -17.90 8.29
C THR A 254 0.09 -19.19 8.24
N PRO A 255 -0.39 -20.25 7.58
CA PRO A 255 0.30 -21.56 7.53
C PRO A 255 1.70 -21.47 6.93
N ALA A 256 1.91 -20.64 5.90
CA ALA A 256 3.19 -20.50 5.21
C ALA A 256 4.33 -19.96 6.10
N THR A 257 4.01 -19.21 7.16
CA THR A 257 4.99 -18.65 8.09
C THR A 257 4.84 -19.22 9.51
N GLU A 258 3.82 -20.04 9.75
CA GLU A 258 3.44 -20.56 11.06
C GLU A 258 3.23 -19.48 12.12
N GLN A 259 2.73 -18.30 11.71
CA GLN A 259 2.58 -17.12 12.54
C GLN A 259 1.12 -16.69 12.66
N TYR A 260 0.82 -16.07 13.79
CA TYR A 260 -0.43 -15.35 14.00
C TYR A 260 -0.24 -13.87 13.72
N CYS A 261 -1.25 -13.27 13.08
CA CYS A 261 -1.30 -11.86 12.73
C CYS A 261 -2.57 -11.23 13.31
N VAL A 262 -2.46 -10.07 13.93
CA VAL A 262 -3.59 -9.29 14.45
C VAL A 262 -3.98 -8.25 13.40
N VAL A 263 -5.26 -8.17 13.09
CA VAL A 263 -5.81 -7.31 12.04
C VAL A 263 -6.93 -6.45 12.62
N ASP A 264 -6.79 -5.14 12.46
CA ASP A 264 -7.83 -4.16 12.78
C ASP A 264 -8.78 -3.93 11.59
N PRO A 265 -9.89 -3.16 11.76
CA PRO A 265 -10.83 -2.87 10.68
C PRO A 265 -10.20 -2.22 9.44
N VAL A 266 -9.16 -1.39 9.60
CA VAL A 266 -8.48 -0.73 8.48
C VAL A 266 -7.64 -1.75 7.69
N PHE A 267 -6.84 -2.55 8.38
CA PHE A 267 -6.07 -3.61 7.74
C PHE A 267 -6.95 -4.71 7.14
N GLU A 268 -8.12 -4.95 7.72
CA GLU A 268 -9.09 -5.88 7.11
C GLU A 268 -9.60 -5.37 5.76
N ILE A 269 -9.88 -4.07 5.63
CA ILE A 269 -10.24 -3.46 4.33
C ILE A 269 -9.11 -3.69 3.32
N TYR A 270 -7.86 -3.42 3.71
CA TYR A 270 -6.71 -3.61 2.83
C TYR A 270 -6.49 -5.09 2.47
N ARG A 271 -6.69 -6.02 3.42
CA ARG A 271 -6.60 -7.46 3.17
C ARG A 271 -7.65 -7.92 2.15
N ARG A 272 -8.91 -7.47 2.30
CA ARG A 272 -9.99 -7.76 1.33
C ARG A 272 -9.66 -7.19 -0.06
N THR A 273 -9.20 -5.95 -0.12
CA THR A 273 -8.75 -5.32 -1.37
C THR A 273 -7.58 -6.07 -1.98
N PHE A 274 -6.59 -6.49 -1.18
CA PHE A 274 -5.48 -7.31 -1.65
C PHE A 274 -5.96 -8.63 -2.26
N THR A 275 -6.89 -9.32 -1.61
CA THR A 275 -7.42 -10.60 -2.11
C THR A 275 -8.04 -10.43 -3.51
N ALA A 276 -8.86 -9.39 -3.71
CA ALA A 276 -9.44 -9.09 -5.01
C ALA A 276 -8.37 -8.74 -6.05
N LEU A 277 -7.43 -7.87 -5.69
CA LEU A 277 -6.33 -7.43 -6.54
C LEU A 277 -5.40 -8.60 -6.93
N ALA A 278 -5.03 -9.44 -5.97
CA ALA A 278 -4.16 -10.60 -6.22
C ALA A 278 -4.81 -11.58 -7.21
N ASN A 279 -6.10 -11.86 -7.05
CA ASN A 279 -6.84 -12.70 -8.00
C ASN A 279 -6.86 -12.10 -9.42
N GLN A 280 -7.01 -10.78 -9.56
CA GLN A 280 -6.95 -10.09 -10.86
C GLN A 280 -5.55 -10.15 -11.47
N VAL A 281 -4.52 -9.87 -10.68
CA VAL A 281 -3.12 -9.87 -11.10
C VAL A 281 -2.71 -11.28 -11.57
N VAL A 282 -2.96 -12.29 -10.76
CA VAL A 282 -2.67 -13.69 -11.12
C VAL A 282 -3.50 -14.14 -12.30
N GLY A 283 -4.80 -13.81 -12.34
CA GLY A 283 -5.70 -14.11 -13.45
C GLY A 283 -5.30 -13.47 -14.78
N SER A 284 -4.55 -12.37 -14.75
CA SER A 284 -3.97 -11.75 -15.95
C SER A 284 -2.63 -12.37 -16.40
N GLY A 285 -2.17 -13.43 -15.74
CA GLY A 285 -0.93 -14.14 -16.07
C GLY A 285 0.34 -13.53 -15.47
N ILE A 286 0.20 -12.58 -14.54
CA ILE A 286 1.34 -12.02 -13.79
C ILE A 286 1.66 -12.95 -12.61
N ARG A 287 2.93 -13.33 -12.48
CA ARG A 287 3.40 -14.09 -11.33
C ARG A 287 3.48 -13.19 -10.10
N LEU A 288 2.76 -13.54 -9.02
CA LEU A 288 2.74 -12.77 -7.77
C LEU A 288 3.35 -13.60 -6.64
N ILE A 289 4.42 -13.08 -6.02
CA ILE A 289 5.20 -13.79 -5.00
C ILE A 289 5.25 -12.94 -3.73
N ASN A 290 4.83 -13.48 -2.61
CA ASN A 290 5.01 -12.85 -1.31
C ASN A 290 6.22 -13.44 -0.59
N VAL A 291 7.22 -12.60 -0.34
CA VAL A 291 8.42 -12.92 0.44
C VAL A 291 8.53 -12.04 1.69
N THR A 292 7.39 -11.54 2.19
CA THR A 292 7.30 -10.66 3.36
C THR A 292 7.73 -11.36 4.65
N GLU A 293 7.50 -12.67 4.77
CA GLU A 293 7.80 -13.48 5.95
C GLU A 293 7.14 -12.94 7.23
N GLY A 294 5.91 -12.36 7.07
CA GLY A 294 5.06 -11.83 8.15
C GLY A 294 3.72 -11.34 7.65
N GLY A 295 2.80 -11.05 8.58
CA GLY A 295 1.48 -10.49 8.25
C GLY A 295 0.45 -11.50 7.74
N CYS A 296 -0.56 -11.01 7.00
CA CYS A 296 -1.73 -11.80 6.59
C CYS A 296 -2.05 -11.78 5.09
N LEU A 297 -1.11 -11.37 4.22
CA LEU A 297 -1.30 -11.34 2.76
C LEU A 297 -0.69 -12.57 2.08
N TYR A 298 -1.15 -13.75 2.43
CA TYR A 298 -0.58 -15.03 1.98
C TYR A 298 -1.54 -15.85 1.12
N PRO A 299 -1.03 -16.89 0.40
CA PRO A 299 -1.85 -17.81 -0.38
C PRO A 299 -2.99 -18.43 0.42
N GLU A 300 -2.75 -18.73 1.68
CA GLU A 300 -3.73 -19.23 2.64
C GLU A 300 -3.58 -18.49 3.97
N VAL A 301 -4.69 -18.00 4.49
CA VAL A 301 -4.82 -17.49 5.86
C VAL A 301 -6.10 -18.04 6.49
N VAL A 302 -6.07 -18.29 7.79
CA VAL A 302 -7.20 -18.83 8.55
C VAL A 302 -7.70 -17.79 9.52
N ASP A 303 -8.98 -17.38 9.44
CA ASP A 303 -9.66 -16.60 10.48
C ASP A 303 -9.85 -17.52 11.69
N VAL A 304 -9.09 -17.27 12.76
CA VAL A 304 -9.03 -18.16 13.91
C VAL A 304 -10.37 -18.25 14.66
N ALA A 305 -11.13 -17.15 14.71
CA ALA A 305 -12.41 -17.11 15.41
C ALA A 305 -13.51 -17.89 14.69
N LYS A 306 -13.44 -17.99 13.35
CA LYS A 306 -14.46 -18.64 12.51
C LYS A 306 -14.02 -20.01 12.00
N ASP A 307 -12.75 -20.39 12.18
CA ASP A 307 -12.10 -21.53 11.51
C ASP A 307 -12.31 -21.49 9.98
N GLU A 308 -12.32 -20.27 9.41
CA GLU A 308 -12.57 -20.02 8.01
C GLU A 308 -11.25 -19.81 7.25
N ARG A 309 -11.06 -20.58 6.18
CA ARG A 309 -9.88 -20.48 5.32
C ARG A 309 -10.14 -19.53 4.17
N HIS A 310 -9.22 -18.56 3.98
CA HIS A 310 -9.19 -17.66 2.85
C HIS A 310 -8.03 -18.05 1.94
N ILE A 311 -8.33 -18.39 0.69
CA ILE A 311 -7.32 -18.90 -0.27
C ILE A 311 -7.22 -17.94 -1.46
N ILE A 312 -6.00 -17.59 -1.84
CA ILE A 312 -5.67 -16.85 -3.06
C ILE A 312 -4.90 -17.79 -3.99
N SER A 313 -5.59 -18.34 -4.98
CA SER A 313 -5.00 -19.29 -5.92
C SER A 313 -3.93 -18.62 -6.78
N GLY A 314 -2.75 -19.24 -6.89
CA GLY A 314 -1.66 -18.76 -7.73
C GLY A 314 -0.80 -17.66 -7.12
N LEU A 315 -1.12 -17.18 -5.90
CA LEU A 315 -0.17 -16.42 -5.10
C LEU A 315 0.89 -17.40 -4.55
N GLU A 316 2.16 -17.06 -4.73
CA GLU A 316 3.27 -17.86 -4.20
C GLU A 316 3.78 -17.25 -2.89
N ALA A 317 4.32 -18.10 -1.99
CA ALA A 317 5.01 -17.66 -0.78
C ALA A 317 6.39 -18.33 -0.70
N LEU A 318 7.43 -17.51 -0.54
CA LEU A 318 8.83 -17.95 -0.44
C LEU A 318 9.53 -17.15 0.68
N LYS A 319 10.72 -17.59 1.07
CA LYS A 319 11.63 -16.76 1.86
C LYS A 319 12.38 -15.80 0.95
N PHE A 320 12.63 -14.58 1.43
CA PHE A 320 13.27 -13.55 0.59
C PHE A 320 14.69 -13.95 0.17
N LYS A 321 15.46 -14.54 1.08
CA LYS A 321 16.81 -15.03 0.77
C LYS A 321 16.80 -16.12 -0.30
N ASP A 322 15.85 -17.06 -0.22
CA ASP A 322 15.73 -18.14 -1.20
C ASP A 322 15.36 -17.57 -2.58
N TYR A 323 14.41 -16.64 -2.62
CA TYR A 323 14.05 -15.92 -3.85
C TYR A 323 15.27 -15.25 -4.52
N LEU A 324 16.13 -14.56 -3.74
CA LEU A 324 17.31 -13.89 -4.28
C LEU A 324 18.41 -14.87 -4.73
N THR A 325 18.48 -16.05 -4.08
CA THR A 325 19.46 -17.10 -4.44
C THR A 325 19.10 -17.76 -5.77
N ASP A 326 17.80 -17.89 -6.05
CA ASP A 326 17.28 -18.50 -7.28
C ASP A 326 17.33 -17.54 -8.49
N LEU A 327 17.73 -16.28 -8.28
CA LEU A 327 17.95 -15.36 -9.40
C LEU A 327 19.09 -15.87 -10.29
N PRO A 328 18.92 -15.85 -11.61
CA PRO A 328 19.94 -16.36 -12.51
C PRO A 328 21.24 -15.56 -12.38
N ASN A 329 22.31 -16.25 -11.98
CA ASN A 329 23.66 -15.72 -12.09
C ASN A 329 23.97 -15.51 -13.56
N LYS A 330 24.21 -14.29 -13.97
CA LYS A 330 24.75 -13.97 -15.30
C LYS A 330 26.25 -13.88 -15.26
#